data_0691d2a292c4841e084120fdcce7fb2a
#
_entry.id   0691d2a292c4841e084120fdcce7fb2a
#
_cell.length_a   1.000
_cell.length_b   1.000
_cell.length_c   1.000
_cell.angle_alpha   90.00
_cell.angle_beta   90.00
_cell.angle_gamma   90.00
#
_symmetry.space_group_name_H-M   'P 1'
#
loop_
_entity.id
_entity.type
_entity.pdbx_description
1 polymer ?
#
loop_
_entity_poly.entity_id
_entity_poly.type
_entity_poly.pdbx_seq_one_letter_code
_entity_poly.pdbx_strand_id
1 'polypeptide(L)'
;MKEIGEKLKETREEIGISIDEAAEDLKLRPSQIENIESGNLEAFKDVFYLKYFIRDYSKYLGLDYEKMVDEFNEYLFDYTSKISIEDIKKAKKTIKS
;
A
#
# COMPACT_ATOMS: atom_id res chain seq x y z
N MET A 1 -0.17 -1.00 -6.59
CA MET A 1 0.32 -1.58 -5.31
C MET A 1 1.37 -2.66 -5.51
N LYS A 2 1.23 -3.48 -6.52
CA LYS A 2 2.22 -4.53 -6.81
C LYS A 2 3.61 -3.95 -7.05
N GLU A 3 3.71 -2.89 -7.81
CA GLU A 3 5.00 -2.24 -8.11
C GLU A 3 5.64 -1.66 -6.86
N ILE A 4 4.85 -1.06 -6.00
CA ILE A 4 5.32 -0.52 -4.72
C ILE A 4 5.84 -1.65 -3.85
N GLY A 5 5.07 -2.74 -3.76
CA GLY A 5 5.46 -3.91 -2.98
C GLY A 5 6.73 -4.56 -3.49
N GLU A 6 6.88 -4.68 -4.81
CA GLU A 6 8.09 -5.23 -5.43
C GLU A 6 9.33 -4.39 -5.12
N LYS A 7 9.19 -3.07 -5.17
CA LYS A 7 10.30 -2.17 -4.85
C LYS A 7 10.73 -2.31 -3.40
N LEU A 8 9.77 -2.40 -2.49
CA LEU A 8 10.06 -2.62 -1.07
C LEU A 8 10.79 -3.95 -0.87
N LYS A 9 10.29 -4.99 -1.50
CA LYS A 9 10.88 -6.33 -1.40
C LYS A 9 12.31 -6.36 -1.95
N GLU A 10 12.51 -5.84 -3.15
CA GLU A 10 13.82 -5.80 -3.79
C GLU A 10 14.82 -5.02 -2.93
N THR A 11 14.42 -3.88 -2.41
CA THR A 11 15.29 -3.06 -1.57
C THR A 11 15.63 -3.80 -0.28
N ARG A 12 14.65 -4.45 0.34
CA ARG A 12 14.88 -5.24 1.54
C ARG A 12 15.90 -6.36 1.27
N GLU A 13 15.73 -7.07 0.17
CA GLU A 13 16.62 -8.16 -0.21
C GLU A 13 18.04 -7.67 -0.53
N GLU A 14 18.15 -6.53 -1.20
CA GLU A 14 19.45 -5.92 -1.49
C GLU A 14 20.22 -5.54 -0.22
N ILE A 15 19.51 -5.03 0.77
CA ILE A 15 20.09 -4.67 2.06
C ILE A 15 20.44 -5.92 2.88
N GLY A 16 19.74 -7.03 2.60
CA GLY A 16 19.97 -8.28 3.32
C GLY A 16 19.16 -8.42 4.59
N ILE A 17 18.02 -7.75 4.65
CA ILE A 17 17.11 -7.82 5.81
C ILE A 17 16.07 -8.90 5.55
N SER A 18 15.87 -9.79 6.53
CA SER A 18 14.82 -10.81 6.43
C SER A 18 13.44 -10.21 6.72
N ILE A 19 12.39 -10.91 6.31
CA ILE A 19 11.02 -10.52 6.62
C ILE A 19 10.80 -10.46 8.14
N ASP A 20 11.32 -11.44 8.86
CA ASP A 20 11.18 -11.50 10.33
C ASP A 20 11.87 -10.31 10.99
N GLU A 21 13.05 -9.94 10.52
CA GLU A 21 13.79 -8.80 11.06
C GLU A 21 13.03 -7.50 10.80
N ALA A 22 12.55 -7.30 9.58
CA ALA A 22 11.77 -6.11 9.24
C ALA A 22 10.49 -6.02 10.06
N ALA A 23 9.81 -7.16 10.23
CA ALA A 23 8.59 -7.22 11.04
C ALA A 23 8.85 -6.84 12.48
N GLU A 24 9.92 -7.34 13.06
CA GLU A 24 10.28 -7.03 14.44
C GLU A 24 10.61 -5.54 14.59
N ASP A 25 11.42 -5.00 13.69
CA ASP A 25 11.84 -3.59 13.74
C ASP A 25 10.67 -2.63 13.54
N LEU A 26 9.72 -2.99 12.67
CA LEU A 26 8.56 -2.17 12.38
C LEU A 26 7.37 -2.46 13.28
N LYS A 27 7.49 -3.44 14.17
CA LYS A 27 6.41 -3.88 15.06
C LYS A 27 5.18 -4.34 14.29
N LEU A 28 5.43 -5.02 13.19
CA LEU A 28 4.41 -5.62 12.35
C LEU A 28 4.53 -7.14 12.41
N ARG A 29 3.51 -7.83 11.93
CA ARG A 29 3.57 -9.28 11.79
C ARG A 29 4.29 -9.61 10.48
N PRO A 30 5.05 -10.74 10.42
CA PRO A 30 5.67 -11.15 9.15
C PRO A 30 4.68 -11.25 8.00
N SER A 31 3.45 -11.71 8.26
CA SER A 31 2.41 -11.81 7.24
C SER A 31 2.02 -10.44 6.69
N GLN A 32 2.07 -9.40 7.51
CA GLN A 32 1.78 -8.04 7.04
C GLN A 32 2.86 -7.54 6.08
N ILE A 33 4.14 -7.82 6.39
CA ILE A 33 5.25 -7.47 5.50
C ILE A 33 5.07 -8.21 4.16
N GLU A 34 4.79 -9.50 4.20
CA GLU A 34 4.56 -10.30 2.99
C GLU A 34 3.41 -9.75 2.16
N ASN A 35 2.32 -9.38 2.79
CA ASN A 35 1.15 -8.84 2.10
C ASN A 35 1.42 -7.47 1.48
N ILE A 36 2.20 -6.62 2.16
CA ILE A 36 2.63 -5.34 1.60
C ILE A 36 3.48 -5.58 0.35
N GLU A 37 4.46 -6.47 0.45
CA GLU A 37 5.38 -6.75 -0.66
C GLU A 37 4.70 -7.41 -1.84
N SER A 38 3.67 -8.21 -1.61
CA SER A 38 2.91 -8.84 -2.69
C SER A 38 1.79 -7.97 -3.25
N GLY A 39 1.53 -6.83 -2.61
CA GLY A 39 0.48 -5.91 -3.04
C GLY A 39 -0.92 -6.41 -2.72
N ASN A 40 -1.06 -7.27 -1.74
CA ASN A 40 -2.35 -7.83 -1.35
C ASN A 40 -3.09 -6.90 -0.39
N LEU A 41 -3.86 -5.97 -0.95
CA LEU A 41 -4.63 -4.99 -0.16
C LEU A 41 -5.75 -5.63 0.64
N GLU A 42 -6.28 -6.74 0.17
CA GLU A 42 -7.41 -7.41 0.82
C GLU A 42 -7.05 -7.96 2.20
N ALA A 43 -5.77 -8.16 2.46
CA ALA A 43 -5.30 -8.63 3.76
C ALA A 43 -5.39 -7.56 4.84
N PHE A 44 -5.67 -6.30 4.48
CA PHE A 44 -5.72 -5.18 5.41
C PHE A 44 -7.15 -4.70 5.57
N LYS A 45 -7.55 -4.50 6.83
CA LYS A 45 -8.90 -4.03 7.15
C LYS A 45 -9.14 -2.61 6.66
N ASP A 46 -8.12 -1.77 6.73
CA ASP A 46 -8.20 -0.38 6.33
C ASP A 46 -7.07 -0.06 5.37
N VAL A 47 -7.41 -0.03 4.08
CA VAL A 47 -6.43 0.26 3.03
C VAL A 47 -5.88 1.68 3.12
N PHE A 48 -6.66 2.62 3.68
CA PHE A 48 -6.19 3.99 3.86
C PHE A 48 -5.09 4.08 4.91
N TYR A 49 -5.16 3.22 5.92
CA TYR A 49 -4.14 3.16 6.96
C TYR A 49 -2.84 2.56 6.44
N LEU A 50 -2.91 1.80 5.36
CA LEU A 50 -1.76 1.14 4.77
C LEU A 50 -0.68 2.14 4.33
N LYS A 51 -1.05 3.37 4.00
CA LYS A 51 -0.08 4.42 3.63
C LYS A 51 0.95 4.67 4.75
N TYR A 52 0.54 4.53 6.00
CA TYR A 52 1.45 4.72 7.13
C TYR A 52 2.45 3.58 7.23
N PHE A 53 2.02 2.35 6.93
CA PHE A 53 2.93 1.20 6.88
C PHE A 53 3.93 1.35 5.73
N ILE A 54 3.47 1.80 4.58
CA ILE A 54 4.34 2.02 3.42
C ILE A 54 5.34 3.13 3.72
N ARG A 55 4.90 4.21 4.35
CA ARG A 55 5.79 5.29 4.76
C ARG A 55 6.88 4.78 5.71
N ASP A 56 6.48 4.08 6.75
CA ASP A 56 7.41 3.60 7.77
C ASP A 56 8.37 2.56 7.21
N TYR A 57 7.87 1.66 6.37
CA TYR A 57 8.69 0.63 5.74
C TYR A 57 9.67 1.25 4.74
N SER A 58 9.22 2.19 3.93
CA SER A 58 10.08 2.90 2.99
C SER A 58 11.20 3.66 3.71
N LYS A 59 10.85 4.35 4.78
CA LYS A 59 11.80 5.08 5.60
C LYS A 59 12.82 4.14 6.25
N TYR A 60 12.36 3.02 6.74
CA TYR A 60 13.20 1.98 7.34
C TYR A 60 14.23 1.46 6.34
N LEU A 61 13.83 1.29 5.08
CA LEU A 61 14.71 0.80 4.02
C LEU A 61 15.57 1.89 3.37
N GLY A 62 15.42 3.14 3.80
CA GLY A 62 16.18 4.25 3.24
C GLY A 62 15.69 4.74 1.90
N LEU A 63 14.46 4.41 1.52
CA LEU A 63 13.84 4.89 0.29
C LEU A 63 13.25 6.27 0.51
N ASP A 64 12.94 6.96 -0.60
CA ASP A 64 12.21 8.22 -0.57
C ASP A 64 10.76 7.93 -0.18
N TYR A 65 10.48 8.00 1.12
CA TYR A 65 9.17 7.63 1.65
C TYR A 65 8.05 8.55 1.16
N GLU A 66 8.36 9.82 0.91
CA GLU A 66 7.36 10.76 0.40
C GLU A 66 6.90 10.35 -0.99
N LYS A 67 7.86 9.98 -1.85
CA LYS A 67 7.56 9.51 -3.20
C LYS A 67 6.77 8.19 -3.16
N MET A 68 7.16 7.29 -2.27
CA MET A 68 6.47 6.00 -2.13
C MET A 68 5.02 6.19 -1.67
N VAL A 69 4.80 7.10 -0.73
CA VAL A 69 3.46 7.42 -0.25
C VAL A 69 2.64 8.09 -1.36
N ASP A 70 3.24 8.99 -2.13
CA ASP A 70 2.56 9.64 -3.26
C ASP A 70 2.13 8.61 -4.30
N GLU A 71 3.00 7.67 -4.64
CA GLU A 71 2.66 6.59 -5.56
C GLU A 71 1.53 5.73 -5.03
N PHE A 72 1.54 5.44 -3.74
CA PHE A 72 0.47 4.68 -3.11
C PHE A 72 -0.84 5.46 -3.12
N ASN A 73 -0.79 6.76 -2.83
CA ASN A 73 -1.99 7.61 -2.84
C ASN A 73 -2.59 7.67 -4.24
N GLU A 74 -1.78 7.75 -5.29
CA GLU A 74 -2.25 7.70 -6.67
C GLU A 74 -2.91 6.36 -6.97
N TYR A 75 -2.27 5.28 -6.56
CA TYR A 75 -2.84 3.95 -6.73
C TYR A 75 -4.18 3.84 -5.99
N LEU A 76 -4.22 4.30 -4.76
CA LEU A 76 -5.42 4.24 -3.93
C LEU A 76 -6.55 5.09 -4.52
N PHE A 77 -6.21 6.24 -5.07
CA PHE A 77 -7.18 7.10 -5.74
C PHE A 77 -7.79 6.37 -6.94
N ASP A 78 -6.98 5.73 -7.77
CA ASP A 78 -7.47 4.95 -8.92
C ASP A 78 -8.33 3.78 -8.46
N TYR A 79 -7.92 3.09 -7.41
CA TYR A 79 -8.64 1.96 -6.86
C TYR A 79 -10.02 2.38 -6.35
N THR A 80 -10.07 3.45 -5.57
CA THR A 80 -11.34 3.95 -5.02
C THR A 80 -12.19 4.63 -6.09
N SER A 81 -11.57 5.27 -7.08
CA SER A 81 -12.26 5.92 -8.17
C SER A 81 -13.05 4.92 -9.03
N LYS A 82 -12.53 3.74 -9.25
CA LYS A 82 -13.24 2.70 -9.99
C LYS A 82 -14.55 2.32 -9.31
N ILE A 83 -14.54 2.21 -8.00
CA ILE A 83 -15.74 1.93 -7.21
C ILE A 83 -16.65 3.16 -7.22
N SER A 84 -16.07 4.33 -6.99
CA SER A 84 -16.81 5.60 -6.91
C SER A 84 -17.47 5.99 -8.22
N ILE A 85 -16.84 5.69 -9.36
CA ILE A 85 -17.41 6.00 -10.68
C ILE A 85 -18.72 5.24 -10.89
N GLU A 86 -18.77 3.99 -10.53
CA GLU A 86 -20.00 3.20 -10.63
C GLU A 86 -21.11 3.76 -9.73
N ASP A 87 -20.75 4.10 -8.49
CA ASP A 87 -21.68 4.69 -7.54
C ASP A 87 -22.15 6.07 -7.99
N ILE A 88 -21.24 6.89 -8.52
CA ILE A 88 -21.57 8.22 -9.04
C ILE A 88 -22.51 8.11 -10.24
N LYS A 89 -22.28 7.17 -11.13
CA LYS A 89 -23.16 6.94 -12.28
C LYS A 89 -24.58 6.57 -11.84
N LYS A 90 -24.69 5.72 -10.83
CA LYS A 90 -25.99 5.35 -10.27
C LYS A 90 -26.64 6.55 -9.59
N ALA A 91 -25.89 7.30 -8.81
CA ALA A 91 -26.38 8.50 -8.13
C ALA A 91 -26.82 9.58 -9.12
N LYS A 92 -26.06 9.79 -10.18
CA LYS A 92 -26.42 10.77 -11.22
C LYS A 92 -27.71 10.39 -11.93
N LYS A 93 -27.92 9.13 -12.22
CA LYS A 93 -29.18 8.66 -12.79
C LYS A 93 -30.34 8.92 -11.87
N THR A 94 -30.15 8.71 -10.58
CA THR A 94 -31.18 8.94 -9.57
C THR A 94 -31.48 10.43 -9.41
N ILE A 95 -30.44 11.27 -9.38
CA ILE A 95 -30.58 12.71 -9.18
C ILE A 95 -31.19 13.38 -10.41
N LYS A 96 -30.81 12.96 -11.61
CA LYS A 96 -31.30 13.54 -12.85
C LYS A 96 -32.72 13.11 -13.21
N SER A 97 -33.16 12.02 -12.67
CA SER A 97 -34.54 11.57 -12.87
C SER A 97 -35.47 12.22 -11.86
#